data_48994e3cd03a505f9406d1feb35bdb9b
#
_entry.id   48994e3cd03a505f9406d1feb35bdb9b
#
_cell.length_a   1.000
_cell.length_b   1.000
_cell.length_c   1.000
_cell.angle_alpha   90.00
_cell.angle_beta   90.00
_cell.angle_gamma   90.00
#
_symmetry.space_group_name_H-M   'P 1'
#
loop_
_entity.id
_entity.type
_entity.pdbx_description
1 polymer ?
#
loop_
_entity_poly.entity_id
_entity_poly.type
_entity_poly.pdbx_seq_one_letter_code
_entity_poly.pdbx_strand_id
1 'polypeptide(L)'
;NLKEAVERHKLQDIVQVIRTGCFGFCEKGPIVKMVPDNTFYVQVKPTDAEDIVREHLVKGRKVERLLYVNPETNEQVPDSKHINFYKKQLRIALRNCGFINPENIDEYIARDGYVALGRALTEMTPESVIKEIMDSGLRGRGGGGFPTGLKWQITRKVKAPQKYVVCNADEGDPGAFMDRSILEGDPHSIVEAMAINGYCTGATKGLVYIRAEYPLAVERLKIAIRQAKEYGLLGENIFGTDFSFDIEIRYGAGAFVCGEETALIHSMEGLRGEATVKPPFPSEQGYKGCPTNVNNVETYANVPVILLKGAEWFSSIGTEKSKGTKVFALAGKVNNVGLIEVPMGTTLREVIFGIGGGIKDGKKFKAVQTGGPSGGCLTEKHLDLPIDYDNLLAAGSMMGSGGMIVMDEDDCMVAMAKFYLDFTVEESCGKCAPCRIGNKRLHEMLQKITSGNGTIEDLERLRNLAGVIKDTALCGLGQTSPNPVLSTMDNFYDEYLEHVRDKTCRAKQCKSLLTYTINPEYCIG
;
A
#
# COMPACT_ATOMS: atom_id res chain seq x y z
N ASN A 1 -26.14 12.11 9.56
CA ASN A 1 -27.41 11.68 8.92
C ASN A 1 -27.93 10.34 9.46
N LEU A 2 -27.11 9.24 9.53
CA LEU A 2 -27.58 7.96 10.13
C LEU A 2 -27.90 8.13 11.63
N LYS A 3 -27.02 8.78 12.41
CA LYS A 3 -27.29 9.08 13.84
C LYS A 3 -28.56 9.89 14.02
N GLU A 4 -28.74 10.97 13.25
CA GLU A 4 -29.91 11.81 13.27
C GLU A 4 -31.20 11.04 12.90
N ALA A 5 -31.13 10.14 11.91
CA ALA A 5 -32.25 9.29 11.55
C ALA A 5 -32.59 8.28 12.67
N VAL A 6 -31.60 7.68 13.30
CA VAL A 6 -31.79 6.81 14.48
C VAL A 6 -32.47 7.57 15.63
N GLU A 7 -32.04 8.80 15.92
CA GLU A 7 -32.62 9.65 16.95
C GLU A 7 -34.07 10.03 16.62
N ARG A 8 -34.39 10.43 15.37
CA ARG A 8 -35.76 10.73 14.93
C ARG A 8 -36.73 9.57 15.12
N HIS A 9 -36.21 8.33 14.90
CA HIS A 9 -36.99 7.10 15.10
C HIS A 9 -36.94 6.58 16.55
N LYS A 10 -36.30 7.30 17.48
CA LYS A 10 -36.17 6.96 18.92
C LYS A 10 -35.52 5.59 19.14
N LEU A 11 -34.47 5.27 18.34
CA LEU A 11 -33.76 4.01 18.40
C LEU A 11 -32.37 4.15 19.04
N GLN A 12 -31.96 5.32 19.54
CA GLN A 12 -30.61 5.61 20.08
C GLN A 12 -30.21 4.71 21.27
N ASP A 13 -31.17 4.15 21.99
CA ASP A 13 -30.93 3.30 23.16
C ASP A 13 -30.69 1.82 22.78
N ILE A 14 -31.00 1.44 21.53
CA ILE A 14 -30.88 0.07 21.02
C ILE A 14 -30.04 -0.05 19.77
N VAL A 15 -29.71 1.05 19.11
CA VAL A 15 -28.92 1.09 17.88
C VAL A 15 -27.73 2.01 18.05
N GLN A 16 -26.52 1.45 17.89
CA GLN A 16 -25.29 2.21 17.89
C GLN A 16 -24.78 2.41 16.45
N VAL A 17 -24.49 3.65 16.08
CA VAL A 17 -23.85 3.99 14.80
C VAL A 17 -22.37 4.21 15.03
N ILE A 18 -21.53 3.29 14.52
CA ILE A 18 -20.08 3.31 14.67
C ILE A 18 -19.42 3.84 13.39
N ARG A 19 -18.46 4.75 13.53
CA ARG A 19 -17.58 5.17 12.44
C ARG A 19 -16.36 4.28 12.42
N THR A 20 -16.20 3.50 11.37
CA THR A 20 -15.07 2.59 11.22
C THR A 20 -13.98 3.18 10.30
N GLY A 21 -12.84 2.50 10.19
CA GLY A 21 -11.90 2.68 9.11
C GLY A 21 -12.42 2.17 7.76
N CYS A 22 -11.59 2.30 6.73
CA CYS A 22 -11.94 1.88 5.38
C CYS A 22 -12.22 0.37 5.30
N PHE A 23 -13.32 -0.01 4.62
CA PHE A 23 -13.64 -1.42 4.32
C PHE A 23 -12.75 -2.03 3.22
N GLY A 24 -11.96 -1.20 2.54
CA GLY A 24 -11.11 -1.61 1.43
C GLY A 24 -11.81 -1.62 0.06
N PHE A 25 -13.14 -1.55 -0.01
CA PHE A 25 -13.90 -1.58 -1.25
C PHE A 25 -14.19 -0.17 -1.78
N CYS A 26 -13.15 0.49 -2.29
CA CYS A 26 -13.13 1.94 -2.53
C CYS A 26 -14.17 2.42 -3.54
N GLU A 27 -14.35 1.69 -4.66
CA GLU A 27 -15.32 2.07 -5.71
C GLU A 27 -16.78 1.97 -5.24
N LYS A 28 -17.03 1.16 -4.21
CA LYS A 28 -18.38 0.92 -3.67
C LYS A 28 -18.70 1.77 -2.43
N GLY A 29 -17.81 2.65 -2.03
CA GLY A 29 -18.06 3.61 -0.93
C GLY A 29 -19.06 4.72 -1.31
N PRO A 30 -19.65 5.38 -0.32
CA PRO A 30 -19.72 5.05 1.11
C PRO A 30 -20.46 3.74 1.42
N ILE A 31 -19.97 3.02 2.44
CA ILE A 31 -20.49 1.70 2.83
C ILE A 31 -21.16 1.79 4.21
N VAL A 32 -22.29 1.10 4.35
CA VAL A 32 -22.96 0.88 5.64
C VAL A 32 -23.12 -0.63 5.83
N LYS A 33 -22.53 -1.15 6.90
CA LYS A 33 -22.69 -2.56 7.31
C LYS A 33 -23.60 -2.65 8.50
N MET A 34 -24.65 -3.45 8.38
CA MET A 34 -25.59 -3.74 9.45
C MET A 34 -25.12 -4.99 10.22
N VAL A 35 -25.20 -4.95 11.55
CA VAL A 35 -24.87 -6.05 12.45
C VAL A 35 -26.10 -6.26 13.34
N PRO A 36 -26.56 -7.50 13.58
CA PRO A 36 -25.85 -8.78 13.36
C PRO A 36 -26.09 -9.46 12.01
N ASP A 37 -27.00 -9.03 11.16
CA ASP A 37 -27.40 -9.74 9.94
C ASP A 37 -26.40 -9.62 8.78
N ASN A 38 -25.30 -8.85 8.96
CA ASN A 38 -24.23 -8.60 8.00
C ASN A 38 -24.65 -7.98 6.65
N THR A 39 -25.84 -7.35 6.60
CA THR A 39 -26.28 -6.66 5.39
C THR A 39 -25.29 -5.56 5.03
N PHE A 40 -24.91 -5.52 3.76
CA PHE A 40 -23.84 -4.67 3.24
C PHE A 40 -24.39 -3.74 2.16
N TYR A 41 -24.58 -2.47 2.53
CA TYR A 41 -25.06 -1.42 1.64
C TYR A 41 -23.87 -0.67 1.04
N VAL A 42 -23.93 -0.42 -0.27
CA VAL A 42 -22.89 0.25 -1.05
C VAL A 42 -23.39 1.57 -1.63
N GLN A 43 -22.46 2.49 -1.92
CA GLN A 43 -22.74 3.80 -2.53
C GLN A 43 -23.85 4.59 -1.81
N VAL A 44 -23.88 4.45 -0.48
CA VAL A 44 -24.91 5.06 0.37
C VAL A 44 -24.78 6.58 0.38
N LYS A 45 -25.82 7.27 0.01
CA LYS A 45 -25.90 8.74 0.05
C LYS A 45 -26.47 9.21 1.39
N PRO A 46 -26.21 10.45 1.80
CA PRO A 46 -26.81 11.04 3.00
C PRO A 46 -28.35 10.94 3.04
N THR A 47 -29.01 11.01 1.88
CA THR A 47 -30.45 10.88 1.70
C THR A 47 -30.99 9.46 1.97
N ASP A 48 -30.14 8.43 1.88
CA ASP A 48 -30.55 7.05 2.08
C ASP A 48 -30.64 6.66 3.57
N ALA A 49 -30.12 7.51 4.46
CA ALA A 49 -30.10 7.25 5.90
C ALA A 49 -31.50 7.00 6.47
N GLU A 50 -32.47 7.76 6.04
CA GLU A 50 -33.89 7.65 6.46
C GLU A 50 -34.49 6.32 6.00
N ASP A 51 -34.22 5.92 4.75
CA ASP A 51 -34.72 4.66 4.21
C ASP A 51 -34.08 3.45 4.92
N ILE A 52 -32.78 3.50 5.20
CA ILE A 52 -32.10 2.44 5.95
C ILE A 52 -32.72 2.28 7.34
N VAL A 53 -32.93 3.36 8.08
CA VAL A 53 -33.51 3.30 9.43
C VAL A 53 -34.96 2.83 9.37
N ARG A 54 -35.79 3.43 8.53
CA ARG A 54 -37.22 3.11 8.42
C ARG A 54 -37.47 1.69 7.92
N GLU A 55 -36.82 1.28 6.84
CA GLU A 55 -37.11 -0.01 6.23
C GLU A 55 -36.33 -1.14 6.94
N HIS A 56 -35.02 -0.97 7.20
CA HIS A 56 -34.22 -2.05 7.75
C HIS A 56 -34.34 -2.15 9.28
N LEU A 57 -34.14 -1.06 10.02
CA LEU A 57 -34.13 -1.13 11.48
C LEU A 57 -35.56 -1.23 12.08
N VAL A 58 -36.53 -0.48 11.53
CA VAL A 58 -37.90 -0.47 12.07
C VAL A 58 -38.74 -1.62 11.51
N LYS A 59 -38.68 -1.86 10.18
CA LYS A 59 -39.56 -2.84 9.51
C LYS A 59 -38.91 -4.17 9.21
N GLY A 60 -37.61 -4.33 9.46
CA GLY A 60 -36.84 -5.57 9.18
C GLY A 60 -36.71 -5.91 7.69
N ARG A 61 -36.86 -4.94 6.78
CA ARG A 61 -36.79 -5.13 5.33
C ARG A 61 -35.55 -4.48 4.77
N LYS A 62 -34.76 -5.23 4.02
CA LYS A 62 -33.55 -4.70 3.37
C LYS A 62 -33.91 -3.66 2.30
N VAL A 63 -33.04 -2.65 2.16
CA VAL A 63 -33.16 -1.64 1.10
C VAL A 63 -32.45 -2.17 -0.15
N GLU A 64 -33.17 -2.91 -0.99
CA GLU A 64 -32.63 -3.68 -2.11
C GLU A 64 -31.76 -2.85 -3.07
N ARG A 65 -32.16 -1.60 -3.39
CA ARG A 65 -31.42 -0.72 -4.29
C ARG A 65 -30.01 -0.37 -3.83
N LEU A 66 -29.71 -0.55 -2.54
CA LEU A 66 -28.40 -0.27 -1.94
C LEU A 66 -27.54 -1.53 -1.77
N LEU A 67 -28.06 -2.72 -2.08
CA LEU A 67 -27.30 -3.96 -2.00
C LEU A 67 -26.23 -4.02 -3.10
N TYR A 68 -25.12 -4.67 -2.78
CA TYR A 68 -24.08 -4.93 -3.78
C TYR A 68 -24.62 -5.87 -4.87
N VAL A 69 -24.37 -5.52 -6.13
CA VAL A 69 -24.67 -6.36 -7.30
C VAL A 69 -23.37 -6.94 -7.82
N ASN A 70 -23.31 -8.26 -7.94
CA ASN A 70 -22.16 -8.94 -8.52
C ASN A 70 -22.10 -8.62 -10.03
N PRO A 71 -20.99 -8.04 -10.52
CA PRO A 71 -20.87 -7.64 -11.93
C PRO A 71 -20.85 -8.82 -12.92
N GLU A 72 -20.53 -10.04 -12.47
CA GLU A 72 -20.46 -11.22 -13.33
C GLU A 72 -21.84 -11.91 -13.47
N THR A 73 -22.57 -12.05 -12.34
CA THR A 73 -23.86 -12.78 -12.30
C THR A 73 -25.07 -11.87 -12.34
N ASN A 74 -24.87 -10.56 -12.14
CA ASN A 74 -25.92 -9.56 -11.98
C ASN A 74 -26.89 -9.83 -10.80
N GLU A 75 -26.46 -10.63 -9.83
CA GLU A 75 -27.23 -10.98 -8.63
C GLU A 75 -26.91 -10.03 -7.47
N GLN A 76 -27.94 -9.72 -6.68
CA GLN A 76 -27.78 -8.97 -5.44
C GLN A 76 -27.17 -9.85 -4.35
N VAL A 77 -26.11 -9.38 -3.70
CA VAL A 77 -25.44 -10.08 -2.61
C VAL A 77 -25.57 -9.27 -1.32
N PRO A 78 -26.54 -9.61 -0.45
CA PRO A 78 -26.82 -8.82 0.74
C PRO A 78 -25.77 -8.97 1.86
N ASP A 79 -25.10 -10.12 1.99
CA ASP A 79 -24.12 -10.39 3.03
C ASP A 79 -22.68 -10.23 2.49
N SER A 80 -21.89 -9.40 3.17
CA SER A 80 -20.51 -9.15 2.82
C SER A 80 -19.64 -10.41 2.76
N LYS A 81 -19.97 -11.45 3.54
CA LYS A 81 -19.25 -12.73 3.54
C LYS A 81 -19.36 -13.49 2.21
N HIS A 82 -20.40 -13.22 1.42
CA HIS A 82 -20.63 -13.85 0.13
C HIS A 82 -20.13 -13.02 -1.05
N ILE A 83 -19.69 -11.79 -0.82
CA ILE A 83 -19.08 -10.95 -1.85
C ILE A 83 -17.69 -11.51 -2.18
N ASN A 84 -17.44 -11.87 -3.44
CA ASN A 84 -16.16 -12.43 -3.90
C ASN A 84 -14.95 -11.59 -3.52
N PHE A 85 -15.11 -10.26 -3.52
CA PHE A 85 -14.09 -9.32 -3.08
C PHE A 85 -13.57 -9.62 -1.67
N TYR A 86 -14.44 -10.01 -0.72
CA TYR A 86 -14.05 -10.32 0.67
C TYR A 86 -13.75 -11.79 0.91
N LYS A 87 -14.52 -12.69 0.27
CA LYS A 87 -14.47 -14.14 0.52
C LYS A 87 -13.08 -14.75 0.27
N LYS A 88 -12.35 -14.20 -0.70
CA LYS A 88 -11.04 -14.71 -1.13
C LYS A 88 -9.85 -14.02 -0.43
N GLN A 89 -10.10 -13.10 0.50
CA GLN A 89 -9.06 -12.39 1.24
C GLN A 89 -8.78 -13.06 2.59
N LEU A 90 -7.53 -12.96 3.03
CA LEU A 90 -7.10 -13.27 4.39
C LEU A 90 -6.55 -11.98 5.01
N ARG A 91 -7.33 -11.34 5.89
CA ARG A 91 -6.98 -10.05 6.45
C ARG A 91 -6.25 -10.19 7.79
N ILE A 92 -4.97 -9.87 7.81
CA ILE A 92 -4.09 -9.83 8.99
C ILE A 92 -3.76 -8.37 9.33
N ALA A 93 -3.14 -7.64 8.40
CA ALA A 93 -2.86 -6.22 8.57
C ALA A 93 -4.13 -5.36 8.56
N LEU A 94 -5.12 -5.73 7.75
CA LEU A 94 -6.42 -5.04 7.66
C LEU A 94 -7.50 -5.64 8.58
N ARG A 95 -7.16 -6.48 9.56
CA ARG A 95 -8.11 -7.25 10.41
C ARG A 95 -9.18 -6.40 11.08
N ASN A 96 -8.83 -5.21 11.51
CA ASN A 96 -9.71 -4.30 12.24
C ASN A 96 -10.37 -3.24 11.34
N CYS A 97 -9.85 -3.03 10.13
CA CYS A 97 -10.37 -2.04 9.20
C CYS A 97 -11.82 -2.37 8.78
N GLY A 98 -12.74 -1.44 9.06
CA GLY A 98 -14.18 -1.62 8.84
C GLY A 98 -14.92 -2.33 9.98
N PHE A 99 -14.25 -2.68 11.09
CA PHE A 99 -14.88 -3.40 12.22
C PHE A 99 -14.87 -2.63 13.53
N ILE A 100 -13.84 -1.83 13.80
CA ILE A 100 -13.72 -1.07 15.05
C ILE A 100 -13.83 0.43 14.78
N ASN A 101 -14.19 1.18 15.81
CA ASN A 101 -13.98 2.62 15.86
C ASN A 101 -12.51 2.90 16.17
N PRO A 102 -11.71 3.40 15.20
CA PRO A 102 -10.28 3.64 15.41
C PRO A 102 -9.98 4.79 16.40
N GLU A 103 -11.01 5.52 16.83
CA GLU A 103 -10.93 6.61 17.81
C GLU A 103 -11.27 6.13 19.23
N ASN A 104 -11.48 4.82 19.42
CA ASN A 104 -11.82 4.21 20.71
C ASN A 104 -10.90 3.03 21.04
N ILE A 105 -10.01 3.23 22.01
CA ILE A 105 -9.05 2.20 22.46
C ILE A 105 -9.72 0.94 22.99
N ASP A 106 -10.89 1.06 23.65
CA ASP A 106 -11.59 -0.09 24.24
C ASP A 106 -12.04 -1.09 23.16
N GLU A 107 -12.41 -0.61 21.97
CA GLU A 107 -12.75 -1.50 20.85
C GLU A 107 -11.52 -2.24 20.30
N TYR A 108 -10.34 -1.62 20.36
CA TYR A 108 -9.10 -2.29 19.99
C TYR A 108 -8.70 -3.33 21.06
N ILE A 109 -8.80 -2.98 22.36
CA ILE A 109 -8.53 -3.89 23.48
C ILE A 109 -9.50 -5.08 23.45
N ALA A 110 -10.79 -4.87 23.16
CA ALA A 110 -11.78 -5.94 23.03
C ALA A 110 -11.48 -6.94 21.90
N ARG A 111 -10.52 -6.64 21.05
CA ARG A 111 -10.00 -7.51 19.96
C ARG A 111 -8.55 -7.93 20.18
N ASP A 112 -8.20 -8.20 21.44
CA ASP A 112 -6.86 -8.59 21.90
C ASP A 112 -5.77 -7.52 21.68
N GLY A 113 -6.16 -6.25 21.55
CA GLY A 113 -5.22 -5.15 21.44
C GLY A 113 -4.38 -5.00 22.71
N TYR A 114 -3.10 -4.69 22.55
CA TYR A 114 -2.06 -4.57 23.58
C TYR A 114 -1.75 -5.84 24.37
N VAL A 115 -2.42 -6.96 24.10
CA VAL A 115 -2.10 -8.27 24.71
C VAL A 115 -0.71 -8.72 24.26
N ALA A 116 -0.35 -8.49 22.99
CA ALA A 116 0.97 -8.83 22.46
C ALA A 116 2.09 -8.03 23.15
N LEU A 117 1.88 -6.74 23.39
CA LEU A 117 2.81 -5.90 24.15
C LEU A 117 2.93 -6.36 25.60
N GLY A 118 1.79 -6.62 26.27
CA GLY A 118 1.77 -7.14 27.64
C GLY A 118 2.58 -8.43 27.75
N ARG A 119 2.31 -9.41 26.87
CA ARG A 119 3.06 -10.67 26.80
C ARG A 119 4.56 -10.46 26.54
N ALA A 120 4.92 -9.57 25.62
CA ALA A 120 6.31 -9.27 25.34
C ALA A 120 7.06 -8.72 26.56
N LEU A 121 6.41 -7.84 27.35
CA LEU A 121 7.04 -7.18 28.49
C LEU A 121 7.07 -8.05 29.77
N THR A 122 6.11 -8.94 29.96
CA THR A 122 5.95 -9.71 31.22
C THR A 122 6.39 -11.17 31.11
N GLU A 123 6.37 -11.75 29.90
CA GLU A 123 6.62 -13.18 29.70
C GLU A 123 7.83 -13.48 28.80
N MET A 124 8.32 -12.50 28.04
CA MET A 124 9.35 -12.72 27.04
C MET A 124 10.57 -11.82 27.24
N THR A 125 11.74 -12.31 26.85
CA THR A 125 12.92 -11.45 26.71
C THR A 125 12.93 -10.76 25.34
N PRO A 126 13.60 -9.61 25.19
CA PRO A 126 13.76 -8.96 23.89
C PRO A 126 14.31 -9.89 22.80
N GLU A 127 15.26 -10.76 23.16
CA GLU A 127 15.87 -11.73 22.25
C GLU A 127 14.85 -12.79 21.80
N SER A 128 13.97 -13.24 22.71
CA SER A 128 12.94 -14.23 22.36
C SER A 128 11.85 -13.63 21.47
N VAL A 129 11.47 -12.36 21.67
CA VAL A 129 10.57 -11.64 20.75
C VAL A 129 11.20 -11.48 19.38
N ILE A 130 12.48 -11.06 19.30
CA ILE A 130 13.20 -10.96 18.02
C ILE A 130 13.24 -12.32 17.32
N LYS A 131 13.51 -13.39 18.07
CA LYS A 131 13.52 -14.75 17.53
C LYS A 131 12.15 -15.12 16.96
N GLU A 132 11.06 -14.84 17.66
CA GLU A 132 9.69 -15.08 17.19
C GLU A 132 9.40 -14.36 15.87
N ILE A 133 9.81 -13.10 15.75
CA ILE A 133 9.68 -12.33 14.49
C ILE A 133 10.58 -12.91 13.39
N MET A 134 11.77 -13.41 13.72
CA MET A 134 12.65 -14.07 12.73
C MET A 134 12.04 -15.39 12.24
N ASP A 135 11.59 -16.23 13.17
CA ASP A 135 11.00 -17.55 12.87
C ASP A 135 9.69 -17.42 12.07
N SER A 136 8.93 -16.33 12.26
CA SER A 136 7.75 -16.03 11.46
C SER A 136 8.06 -15.80 9.98
N GLY A 137 9.30 -15.48 9.63
CA GLY A 137 9.70 -15.13 8.27
C GLY A 137 9.14 -13.81 7.76
N LEU A 138 8.68 -12.91 8.65
CA LEU A 138 8.17 -11.59 8.26
C LEU A 138 9.25 -10.78 7.54
N ARG A 139 8.99 -10.43 6.29
CA ARG A 139 9.79 -9.50 5.48
C ARG A 139 9.14 -8.12 5.47
N GLY A 140 9.94 -7.07 5.37
CA GLY A 140 9.45 -5.68 5.28
C GLY A 140 8.46 -5.46 4.15
N ARG A 141 7.33 -4.79 4.42
CA ARG A 141 6.21 -4.57 3.48
C ARG A 141 6.30 -3.26 2.69
N GLY A 142 7.32 -2.45 2.96
CA GLY A 142 7.54 -1.18 2.24
C GLY A 142 8.23 -1.30 0.86
N GLY A 143 8.41 -2.53 0.33
CA GLY A 143 8.92 -2.75 -1.03
C GLY A 143 10.20 -3.58 -1.12
N GLY A 144 11.18 -3.35 -0.27
CA GLY A 144 12.49 -4.02 -0.33
C GLY A 144 12.51 -5.44 0.23
N GLY A 145 11.52 -5.84 1.03
CA GLY A 145 11.40 -7.21 1.53
C GLY A 145 12.53 -7.70 2.42
N PHE A 146 13.25 -6.81 3.12
CA PHE A 146 14.32 -7.20 4.05
C PHE A 146 13.74 -7.94 5.28
N PRO A 147 14.38 -9.01 5.81
CA PRO A 147 13.88 -9.73 6.98
C PRO A 147 13.78 -8.83 8.21
N THR A 148 12.56 -8.69 8.74
CA THR A 148 12.24 -7.73 9.82
C THR A 148 12.98 -8.06 11.12
N GLY A 149 12.93 -9.31 11.57
CA GLY A 149 13.59 -9.75 12.79
C GLY A 149 15.12 -9.58 12.74
N LEU A 150 15.73 -9.80 11.56
CA LEU A 150 17.17 -9.57 11.37
C LEU A 150 17.54 -8.08 11.53
N LYS A 151 16.72 -7.17 10.96
CA LYS A 151 16.91 -5.73 11.14
C LYS A 151 16.84 -5.33 12.62
N TRP A 152 15.89 -5.87 13.37
CA TRP A 152 15.76 -5.64 14.81
C TRP A 152 16.97 -6.18 15.58
N GLN A 153 17.43 -7.38 15.25
CA GLN A 153 18.62 -8.00 15.86
C GLN A 153 19.88 -7.16 15.64
N ILE A 154 20.09 -6.65 14.41
CA ILE A 154 21.24 -5.78 14.10
C ILE A 154 21.19 -4.52 14.96
N THR A 155 20.04 -3.81 15.00
CA THR A 155 19.87 -2.61 15.80
C THR A 155 20.09 -2.88 17.30
N ARG A 156 19.61 -4.02 17.83
CA ARG A 156 19.81 -4.40 19.23
C ARG A 156 21.26 -4.58 19.60
N LYS A 157 22.07 -5.21 18.73
CA LYS A 157 23.50 -5.49 18.97
C LYS A 157 24.37 -4.25 19.06
N VAL A 158 23.98 -3.14 18.45
CA VAL A 158 24.73 -1.89 18.51
C VAL A 158 24.61 -1.28 19.89
N LYS A 159 25.72 -1.03 20.56
CA LYS A 159 25.76 -0.34 21.86
C LYS A 159 25.72 1.15 21.65
N ALA A 160 24.68 1.81 22.15
CA ALA A 160 24.51 3.24 22.10
C ALA A 160 23.65 3.72 23.27
N PRO A 161 23.86 4.93 23.79
CA PRO A 161 23.08 5.48 24.90
C PRO A 161 21.62 5.76 24.51
N GLN A 162 21.37 6.04 23.24
CA GLN A 162 20.04 6.27 22.66
C GLN A 162 19.90 5.51 21.36
N LYS A 163 18.71 4.92 21.16
CA LYS A 163 18.27 4.33 19.91
C LYS A 163 16.87 4.81 19.56
N TYR A 164 16.53 4.74 18.28
CA TYR A 164 15.23 5.17 17.78
C TYR A 164 14.52 4.06 17.01
N VAL A 165 13.21 4.06 17.14
CA VAL A 165 12.30 3.27 16.30
C VAL A 165 11.56 4.23 15.39
N VAL A 166 11.50 3.95 14.11
CA VAL A 166 10.81 4.78 13.13
C VAL A 166 9.75 3.98 12.38
N CYS A 167 8.53 4.51 12.36
CA CYS A 167 7.49 4.07 11.46
C CYS A 167 7.55 4.92 10.19
N ASN A 168 7.89 4.29 9.08
CA ASN A 168 7.83 4.92 7.76
C ASN A 168 6.40 4.85 7.24
N ALA A 169 5.70 5.97 7.29
CA ALA A 169 4.37 6.20 6.76
C ALA A 169 4.38 7.21 5.60
N ASP A 170 5.52 7.29 4.89
CA ASP A 170 5.66 8.05 3.66
C ASP A 170 5.25 7.20 2.45
N GLU A 171 3.95 7.12 2.20
CA GLU A 171 3.36 6.36 1.12
C GLU A 171 3.13 7.28 -0.09
N GLY A 172 4.10 7.31 -1.00
CA GLY A 172 4.12 8.23 -2.13
C GLY A 172 3.83 7.59 -3.49
N ASP A 173 3.71 6.26 -3.57
CA ASP A 173 3.42 5.53 -4.82
C ASP A 173 2.08 5.96 -5.43
N PRO A 174 2.01 6.30 -6.73
CA PRO A 174 0.74 6.55 -7.41
C PRO A 174 -0.20 5.34 -7.31
N GLY A 175 -1.37 5.54 -6.70
CA GLY A 175 -2.37 4.49 -6.49
C GLY A 175 -2.17 3.64 -5.24
N ALA A 176 -1.11 3.83 -4.44
CA ALA A 176 -0.93 3.16 -3.16
C ALA A 176 -1.61 3.94 -2.01
N PHE A 177 -2.37 3.23 -1.17
CA PHE A 177 -3.07 3.81 0.01
C PHE A 177 -3.32 2.78 1.12
N MET A 178 -2.50 1.72 1.18
CA MET A 178 -2.61 0.68 2.20
C MET A 178 -2.17 1.18 3.59
N ASP A 179 -1.04 1.87 3.68
CA ASP A 179 -0.51 2.38 4.94
C ASP A 179 -1.43 3.45 5.55
N ARG A 180 -1.91 4.37 4.70
CA ARG A 180 -2.95 5.33 5.06
C ARG A 180 -4.19 4.63 5.64
N SER A 181 -4.69 3.59 4.98
CA SER A 181 -5.90 2.89 5.41
C SER A 181 -5.72 2.14 6.73
N ILE A 182 -4.53 1.58 6.99
CA ILE A 182 -4.19 0.96 8.28
C ILE A 182 -4.19 2.04 9.38
N LEU A 183 -3.50 3.16 9.17
CA LEU A 183 -3.44 4.24 10.16
C LEU A 183 -4.81 4.89 10.42
N GLU A 184 -5.66 4.97 9.39
CA GLU A 184 -7.04 5.46 9.54
C GLU A 184 -7.98 4.42 10.18
N GLY A 185 -7.70 3.13 10.06
CA GLY A 185 -8.59 2.05 10.47
C GLY A 185 -8.20 1.34 11.76
N ASP A 186 -6.90 1.30 12.07
CA ASP A 186 -6.33 0.57 13.20
C ASP A 186 -5.01 1.18 13.70
N PRO A 187 -5.02 2.49 14.12
CA PRO A 187 -3.79 3.18 14.52
C PRO A 187 -3.14 2.56 15.77
N HIS A 188 -3.93 1.96 16.66
CA HIS A 188 -3.44 1.32 17.87
C HIS A 188 -2.52 0.13 17.60
N SER A 189 -2.75 -0.62 16.51
CA SER A 189 -1.86 -1.73 16.12
C SER A 189 -0.45 -1.26 15.80
N ILE A 190 -0.31 -0.04 15.28
CA ILE A 190 1.00 0.57 14.98
C ILE A 190 1.66 1.07 16.25
N VAL A 191 0.91 1.71 17.15
CA VAL A 191 1.40 2.16 18.47
C VAL A 191 1.93 0.96 19.27
N GLU A 192 1.16 -0.11 19.37
CA GLU A 192 1.54 -1.38 20.03
C GLU A 192 2.81 -1.98 19.41
N ALA A 193 2.84 -2.12 18.09
CA ALA A 193 3.98 -2.71 17.39
C ALA A 193 5.28 -1.89 17.52
N MET A 194 5.17 -0.57 17.53
CA MET A 194 6.32 0.32 17.76
C MET A 194 6.87 0.18 19.18
N ALA A 195 6.00 0.05 20.20
CA ALA A 195 6.41 -0.19 21.57
C ALA A 195 7.12 -1.55 21.71
N ILE A 196 6.59 -2.61 21.07
CA ILE A 196 7.24 -3.93 21.01
C ILE A 196 8.64 -3.83 20.37
N ASN A 197 8.77 -3.10 19.24
CA ASN A 197 10.07 -2.89 18.59
C ASN A 197 11.02 -2.08 19.49
N GLY A 198 10.51 -1.06 20.21
CA GLY A 198 11.28 -0.30 21.19
C GLY A 198 11.88 -1.20 22.27
N TYR A 199 11.06 -2.07 22.86
CA TYR A 199 11.50 -3.08 23.83
C TYR A 199 12.58 -4.00 23.26
N CYS A 200 12.37 -4.51 22.06
CA CYS A 200 13.29 -5.42 21.39
C CYS A 200 14.65 -4.79 21.09
N THR A 201 14.66 -3.58 20.60
CA THR A 201 15.90 -2.87 20.16
C THR A 201 16.59 -2.12 21.27
N GLY A 202 15.90 -1.85 22.38
CA GLY A 202 16.35 -1.02 23.48
C GLY A 202 16.20 0.47 23.19
N ALA A 203 15.25 0.84 22.34
CA ALA A 203 14.91 2.22 22.05
C ALA A 203 13.85 2.72 23.05
N THR A 204 13.99 3.98 23.48
CA THR A 204 13.01 4.65 24.37
C THR A 204 12.12 5.65 23.61
N LYS A 205 12.43 5.91 22.33
CA LYS A 205 11.69 6.86 21.50
C LYS A 205 11.34 6.29 20.13
N GLY A 206 10.06 6.45 19.78
CA GLY A 206 9.49 6.17 18.47
C GLY A 206 9.16 7.45 17.71
N LEU A 207 9.36 7.43 16.41
CA LEU A 207 9.00 8.51 15.50
C LEU A 207 8.12 7.96 14.39
N VAL A 208 6.95 8.54 14.17
CA VAL A 208 6.13 8.23 13.00
C VAL A 208 6.33 9.33 11.97
N TYR A 209 6.99 9.00 10.87
CA TYR A 209 7.14 9.89 9.74
C TYR A 209 6.00 9.71 8.76
N ILE A 210 5.08 10.66 8.72
CA ILE A 210 3.83 10.59 7.96
C ILE A 210 3.65 11.81 7.08
N ARG A 211 3.07 11.62 5.90
CA ARG A 211 2.74 12.70 4.96
C ARG A 211 1.70 13.66 5.57
N ALA A 212 1.96 14.98 5.46
CA ALA A 212 1.00 16.01 5.87
C ALA A 212 -0.33 15.94 5.09
N GLU A 213 -0.33 15.30 3.92
CA GLU A 213 -1.49 15.06 3.04
C GLU A 213 -2.47 14.01 3.59
N TYR A 214 -2.14 13.35 4.71
CA TYR A 214 -3.01 12.35 5.37
C TYR A 214 -3.61 12.88 6.69
N PRO A 215 -4.41 13.97 6.68
CA PRO A 215 -4.86 14.63 7.91
C PRO A 215 -5.67 13.72 8.82
N LEU A 216 -6.53 12.84 8.26
CA LEU A 216 -7.34 11.91 9.05
C LEU A 216 -6.48 10.83 9.73
N ALA A 217 -5.49 10.30 9.04
CA ALA A 217 -4.55 9.33 9.63
C ALA A 217 -3.75 9.97 10.77
N VAL A 218 -3.29 11.22 10.59
CA VAL A 218 -2.59 12.00 11.62
C VAL A 218 -3.47 12.24 12.84
N GLU A 219 -4.74 12.63 12.63
CA GLU A 219 -5.69 12.87 13.72
C GLU A 219 -5.93 11.59 14.53
N ARG A 220 -6.23 10.47 13.87
CA ARG A 220 -6.47 9.19 14.52
C ARG A 220 -5.23 8.66 15.24
N LEU A 221 -4.05 8.83 14.67
CA LEU A 221 -2.80 8.47 15.32
C LEU A 221 -2.55 9.31 16.59
N LYS A 222 -2.83 10.62 16.57
CA LYS A 222 -2.77 11.48 17.76
C LYS A 222 -3.72 11.02 18.86
N ILE A 223 -4.94 10.65 18.48
CA ILE A 223 -5.93 10.10 19.42
C ILE A 223 -5.40 8.80 20.02
N ALA A 224 -4.89 7.87 19.20
CA ALA A 224 -4.37 6.59 19.66
C ALA A 224 -3.18 6.75 20.60
N ILE A 225 -2.21 7.62 20.28
CA ILE A 225 -1.05 7.91 21.16
C ILE A 225 -1.53 8.47 22.50
N ARG A 226 -2.47 9.41 22.50
CA ARG A 226 -3.01 10.01 23.72
C ARG A 226 -3.71 8.95 24.58
N GLN A 227 -4.63 8.16 23.98
CA GLN A 227 -5.34 7.10 24.70
C GLN A 227 -4.39 6.02 25.25
N ALA A 228 -3.38 5.61 24.48
CA ALA A 228 -2.38 4.67 24.95
C ALA A 228 -1.60 5.20 26.18
N LYS A 229 -1.28 6.51 26.23
CA LYS A 229 -0.68 7.15 27.40
C LYS A 229 -1.63 7.18 28.59
N GLU A 230 -2.89 7.53 28.39
CA GLU A 230 -3.92 7.56 29.43
C GLU A 230 -4.13 6.19 30.08
N TYR A 231 -3.97 5.11 29.30
CA TYR A 231 -4.11 3.72 29.77
C TYR A 231 -2.79 3.11 30.30
N GLY A 232 -1.68 3.86 30.34
CA GLY A 232 -0.37 3.34 30.77
C GLY A 232 0.24 2.31 29.82
N LEU A 233 -0.17 2.33 28.57
CA LEU A 233 0.32 1.44 27.50
C LEU A 233 1.40 2.13 26.63
N LEU A 234 1.68 3.38 26.92
CA LEU A 234 2.74 4.20 26.34
C LEU A 234 3.19 5.22 27.40
N GLY A 235 4.45 5.65 27.34
CA GLY A 235 5.04 6.60 28.30
C GLY A 235 5.98 5.89 29.26
N GLU A 236 5.87 6.16 30.56
CA GLU A 236 6.75 5.62 31.60
C GLU A 236 6.20 4.33 32.19
N ASN A 237 7.09 3.40 32.54
CA ASN A 237 6.78 2.15 33.27
C ASN A 237 5.59 1.36 32.70
N ILE A 238 5.60 1.13 31.41
CA ILE A 238 4.53 0.45 30.67
C ILE A 238 4.23 -0.93 31.30
N PHE A 239 2.96 -1.22 31.57
CA PHE A 239 2.50 -2.42 32.31
C PHE A 239 3.16 -2.58 33.69
N GLY A 240 3.63 -1.51 34.32
CA GLY A 240 4.32 -1.55 35.61
C GLY A 240 5.73 -2.15 35.54
N THR A 241 6.31 -2.27 34.37
CA THR A 241 7.69 -2.72 34.13
C THR A 241 8.67 -1.54 34.13
N ASP A 242 9.98 -1.79 34.07
CA ASP A 242 11.00 -0.75 33.92
C ASP A 242 11.09 -0.19 32.49
N PHE A 243 10.26 -0.68 31.55
CA PHE A 243 10.27 -0.25 30.17
C PHE A 243 9.46 1.03 29.99
N SER A 244 10.08 2.01 29.36
CA SER A 244 9.47 3.30 29.03
C SER A 244 9.69 3.59 27.54
N PHE A 245 8.63 4.00 26.86
CA PHE A 245 8.67 4.28 25.43
C PHE A 245 7.64 5.34 25.05
N ASP A 246 8.02 6.32 24.28
CA ASP A 246 7.12 7.38 23.80
C ASP A 246 7.20 7.54 22.29
N ILE A 247 6.11 8.01 21.67
CA ILE A 247 5.97 8.18 20.23
C ILE A 247 5.70 9.66 19.90
N GLU A 248 6.48 10.19 18.96
CA GLU A 248 6.27 11.51 18.36
C GLU A 248 5.92 11.39 16.88
N ILE A 249 5.08 12.31 16.37
CA ILE A 249 4.74 12.40 14.94
C ILE A 249 5.65 13.42 14.27
N ARG A 250 6.23 13.04 13.13
CA ARG A 250 7.03 13.90 12.25
C ARG A 250 6.34 13.98 10.89
N TYR A 251 6.22 15.20 10.38
CA TYR A 251 5.51 15.44 9.12
C TYR A 251 6.46 15.45 7.94
N GLY A 252 6.16 14.66 6.93
CA GLY A 252 6.77 14.74 5.61
C GLY A 252 6.01 15.71 4.71
N ALA A 253 6.73 16.38 3.82
CA ALA A 253 6.16 17.30 2.83
C ALA A 253 5.65 16.60 1.55
N GLY A 254 5.52 15.28 1.56
CA GLY A 254 4.94 14.49 0.46
C GLY A 254 5.92 14.06 -0.63
N ALA A 255 7.22 14.25 -0.48
CA ALA A 255 8.21 13.80 -1.46
C ALA A 255 8.40 12.28 -1.40
N PHE A 256 8.16 11.57 -2.50
CA PHE A 256 8.31 10.11 -2.62
C PHE A 256 9.72 9.61 -2.25
N VAL A 257 10.76 10.40 -2.58
CA VAL A 257 12.14 10.07 -2.20
C VAL A 257 12.33 9.90 -0.70
N CYS A 258 11.51 10.56 0.14
CA CYS A 258 11.57 10.45 1.59
C CYS A 258 11.05 9.10 2.12
N GLY A 259 10.49 8.24 1.28
CA GLY A 259 10.26 6.83 1.57
C GLY A 259 11.55 6.00 1.68
N GLU A 260 12.64 6.44 1.07
CA GLU A 260 13.97 5.85 1.28
C GLU A 260 14.48 6.19 2.69
N GLU A 261 14.94 5.19 3.45
CA GLU A 261 15.18 5.32 4.89
C GLU A 261 16.20 6.40 5.28
N THR A 262 17.22 6.66 4.46
CA THR A 262 18.23 7.71 4.75
C THR A 262 17.71 9.09 4.37
N ALA A 263 16.97 9.22 3.29
CA ALA A 263 16.30 10.46 2.89
C ALA A 263 15.21 10.85 3.92
N LEU A 264 14.47 9.88 4.43
CA LEU A 264 13.51 10.05 5.52
C LEU A 264 14.18 10.60 6.78
N ILE A 265 15.32 10.03 7.17
CA ILE A 265 16.09 10.48 8.35
C ILE A 265 16.56 11.92 8.17
N HIS A 266 17.13 12.27 7.03
CA HIS A 266 17.52 13.66 6.73
C HIS A 266 16.33 14.62 6.83
N SER A 267 15.18 14.23 6.27
CA SER A 267 13.96 15.05 6.37
C SER A 267 13.51 15.25 7.82
N MET A 268 13.57 14.20 8.66
CA MET A 268 13.26 14.33 10.10
C MET A 268 14.24 15.24 10.85
N GLU A 269 15.46 15.35 10.37
CA GLU A 269 16.51 16.23 10.92
C GLU A 269 16.39 17.67 10.44
N GLY A 270 15.41 17.98 9.57
CA GLY A 270 15.23 19.30 8.97
C GLY A 270 16.19 19.59 7.82
N LEU A 271 16.86 18.55 7.32
CA LEU A 271 17.74 18.64 6.17
C LEU A 271 16.96 18.30 4.88
N ARG A 272 17.60 18.50 3.73
CA ARG A 272 17.05 18.07 2.46
C ARG A 272 16.88 16.55 2.44
N GLY A 273 15.70 16.06 2.05
CA GLY A 273 15.40 14.63 1.90
C GLY A 273 16.16 14.04 0.72
N GLU A 274 17.37 13.60 0.94
CA GLU A 274 18.22 12.98 -0.06
C GLU A 274 18.93 11.73 0.49
N ALA A 275 19.04 10.70 -0.34
CA ALA A 275 19.65 9.44 0.05
C ALA A 275 21.16 9.56 0.28
N THR A 276 21.70 8.75 1.20
CA THR A 276 23.13 8.59 1.43
C THR A 276 23.62 7.21 1.03
N VAL A 277 24.92 7.10 0.83
CA VAL A 277 25.60 5.83 0.58
C VAL A 277 25.55 4.96 1.83
N LYS A 278 25.34 3.67 1.67
CA LYS A 278 25.42 2.64 2.71
C LYS A 278 26.62 1.74 2.44
N PRO A 279 27.38 1.27 3.43
CA PRO A 279 27.31 1.53 4.88
C PRO A 279 27.82 2.94 5.27
N PRO A 280 27.50 3.45 6.51
CA PRO A 280 26.73 2.77 7.56
C PRO A 280 25.24 2.67 7.25
N PHE A 281 24.59 1.60 7.75
CA PHE A 281 23.15 1.47 7.67
C PHE A 281 22.47 2.24 8.82
N PRO A 282 21.21 2.69 8.66
CA PRO A 282 20.47 3.37 9.73
C PRO A 282 20.40 2.59 11.04
N SER A 283 20.39 1.26 10.98
CA SER A 283 20.46 0.37 12.15
C SER A 283 21.76 0.51 12.96
N GLU A 284 22.79 1.09 12.37
CA GLU A 284 24.09 1.36 12.99
C GLU A 284 24.24 2.86 13.30
N GLN A 285 23.92 3.73 12.33
CA GLN A 285 24.04 5.18 12.41
C GLN A 285 22.93 5.85 11.59
N GLY A 286 21.83 6.18 12.24
CA GLY A 286 20.65 6.80 11.63
C GLY A 286 20.34 8.18 12.22
N TYR A 287 19.10 8.38 12.70
CA TYR A 287 18.60 9.66 13.20
C TYR A 287 19.48 10.23 14.31
N LYS A 288 19.97 11.46 14.11
CA LYS A 288 20.93 12.15 15.01
C LYS A 288 22.19 11.32 15.27
N GLY A 289 22.64 10.54 14.30
CA GLY A 289 23.82 9.68 14.44
C GLY A 289 23.61 8.46 15.35
N CYS A 290 22.40 8.19 15.79
CA CYS A 290 22.06 7.07 16.68
C CYS A 290 21.51 5.87 15.88
N PRO A 291 21.67 4.62 16.38
CA PRO A 291 21.05 3.45 15.79
C PRO A 291 19.54 3.64 15.65
N THR A 292 19.02 3.45 14.44
CA THR A 292 17.62 3.72 14.11
C THR A 292 17.03 2.55 13.37
N ASN A 293 15.94 1.99 13.90
CA ASN A 293 15.21 0.89 13.29
C ASN A 293 14.00 1.40 12.53
N VAL A 294 14.06 1.37 11.20
CA VAL A 294 13.00 1.89 10.33
C VAL A 294 12.17 0.73 9.78
N ASN A 295 10.85 0.74 10.00
CA ASN A 295 9.90 -0.21 9.40
C ASN A 295 8.69 0.52 8.83
N ASN A 296 8.10 -0.07 7.79
CA ASN A 296 6.89 0.40 7.15
C ASN A 296 5.63 0.09 8.02
N VAL A 297 4.54 0.81 7.81
CA VAL A 297 3.26 0.67 8.53
C VAL A 297 2.70 -0.75 8.44
N GLU A 298 2.57 -1.30 7.22
CA GLU A 298 2.04 -2.66 7.05
C GLU A 298 2.92 -3.72 7.72
N THR A 299 4.24 -3.50 7.76
CA THR A 299 5.16 -4.39 8.50
C THR A 299 4.80 -4.40 9.98
N TYR A 300 4.61 -3.22 10.59
CA TYR A 300 4.22 -3.11 11.99
C TYR A 300 2.86 -3.73 12.29
N ALA A 301 1.86 -3.57 11.42
CA ALA A 301 0.53 -4.11 11.59
C ALA A 301 0.49 -5.65 11.75
N ASN A 302 1.50 -6.36 11.25
CA ASN A 302 1.64 -7.82 11.40
C ASN A 302 2.25 -8.24 12.75
N VAL A 303 3.06 -7.38 13.40
CA VAL A 303 3.83 -7.74 14.60
C VAL A 303 2.95 -8.22 15.77
N PRO A 304 1.89 -7.50 16.19
CA PRO A 304 1.05 -7.97 17.29
C PRO A 304 0.41 -9.32 17.00
N VAL A 305 -0.03 -9.55 15.77
CA VAL A 305 -0.68 -10.81 15.37
C VAL A 305 0.29 -11.99 15.41
N ILE A 306 1.55 -11.78 15.01
CA ILE A 306 2.60 -12.81 15.10
C ILE A 306 2.80 -13.22 16.57
N LEU A 307 2.94 -12.26 17.48
CA LEU A 307 3.14 -12.57 18.91
C LEU A 307 1.91 -13.22 19.57
N LEU A 308 0.71 -12.89 19.10
CA LEU A 308 -0.53 -13.50 19.60
C LEU A 308 -0.73 -14.94 19.12
N LYS A 309 -0.47 -15.19 17.84
CA LYS A 309 -0.78 -16.47 17.18
C LYS A 309 0.42 -17.39 17.01
N GLY A 310 1.63 -16.87 17.19
CA GLY A 310 2.88 -17.60 17.05
C GLY A 310 3.50 -17.51 15.67
N ALA A 311 4.83 -17.63 15.64
CA ALA A 311 5.63 -17.61 14.40
C ALA A 311 5.24 -18.74 13.43
N GLU A 312 4.98 -19.92 13.94
CA GLU A 312 4.60 -21.10 13.15
C GLU A 312 3.29 -20.85 12.38
N TRP A 313 2.29 -20.26 13.05
CA TRP A 313 1.04 -19.91 12.38
C TRP A 313 1.26 -18.92 11.24
N PHE A 314 2.03 -17.85 11.45
CA PHE A 314 2.28 -16.86 10.42
C PHE A 314 3.12 -17.43 9.26
N SER A 315 4.14 -18.25 9.58
CA SER A 315 5.01 -18.88 8.58
C SER A 315 4.33 -19.98 7.78
N SER A 316 3.19 -20.52 8.26
CA SER A 316 2.37 -21.46 7.50
C SER A 316 1.59 -20.80 6.34
N ILE A 317 1.50 -19.47 6.34
CA ILE A 317 0.82 -18.68 5.31
C ILE A 317 1.87 -18.16 4.31
N GLY A 318 1.55 -18.20 3.02
CA GLY A 318 2.43 -17.69 1.98
C GLY A 318 3.28 -18.76 1.30
N THR A 319 4.39 -18.31 0.67
CA THR A 319 5.34 -19.18 -0.01
C THR A 319 6.52 -19.57 0.90
N GLU A 320 7.39 -20.45 0.43
CA GLU A 320 8.58 -20.86 1.18
C GLU A 320 9.46 -19.66 1.60
N LYS A 321 9.67 -18.69 0.70
CA LYS A 321 10.55 -17.54 0.91
C LYS A 321 9.84 -16.25 1.32
N SER A 322 8.53 -16.18 1.13
CA SER A 322 7.72 -14.99 1.41
C SER A 322 6.51 -15.36 2.25
N LYS A 323 6.62 -15.17 3.55
CA LYS A 323 5.63 -15.59 4.55
C LYS A 323 4.56 -14.52 4.80
N GLY A 324 3.37 -15.00 5.26
CA GLY A 324 2.25 -14.15 5.63
C GLY A 324 1.46 -13.63 4.43
N THR A 325 0.82 -12.50 4.64
CA THR A 325 -0.02 -11.82 3.64
C THR A 325 0.63 -10.54 3.12
N LYS A 326 0.06 -9.99 2.05
CA LYS A 326 0.39 -8.68 1.53
C LYS A 326 -0.88 -7.91 1.19
N VAL A 327 -0.90 -6.64 1.57
CA VAL A 327 -1.96 -5.71 1.15
C VAL A 327 -1.61 -5.13 -0.22
N PHE A 328 -2.57 -5.19 -1.14
CA PHE A 328 -2.46 -4.58 -2.47
C PHE A 328 -3.53 -3.52 -2.68
N ALA A 329 -3.14 -2.42 -3.30
CA ALA A 329 -4.06 -1.43 -3.86
C ALA A 329 -4.36 -1.84 -5.31
N LEU A 330 -5.45 -2.57 -5.50
CA LEU A 330 -5.93 -2.99 -6.82
C LEU A 330 -6.70 -1.85 -7.47
N ALA A 331 -6.19 -1.35 -8.58
CA ALA A 331 -6.73 -0.20 -9.29
C ALA A 331 -6.65 -0.38 -10.82
N GLY A 332 -7.14 0.63 -11.56
CA GLY A 332 -7.14 0.64 -13.01
C GLY A 332 -8.41 0.04 -13.61
N LYS A 333 -8.27 -0.79 -14.63
CA LYS A 333 -9.35 -1.30 -15.48
C LYS A 333 -9.99 -2.59 -14.98
N VAL A 334 -10.26 -2.68 -13.67
CA VAL A 334 -10.95 -3.81 -13.02
C VAL A 334 -12.33 -3.43 -12.53
N ASN A 335 -13.26 -4.39 -12.43
CA ASN A 335 -14.62 -4.16 -11.97
C ASN A 335 -14.71 -3.79 -10.48
N ASN A 336 -13.80 -4.30 -9.65
CA ASN A 336 -13.78 -4.03 -8.21
C ASN A 336 -12.44 -3.41 -7.82
N VAL A 337 -12.41 -2.09 -7.72
CA VAL A 337 -11.24 -1.33 -7.26
C VAL A 337 -11.24 -1.25 -5.74
N GLY A 338 -10.08 -1.51 -5.12
CA GLY A 338 -9.97 -1.38 -3.67
C GLY A 338 -8.69 -1.95 -3.07
N LEU A 339 -8.64 -1.97 -1.73
CA LEU A 339 -7.59 -2.65 -0.97
C LEU A 339 -7.96 -4.10 -0.76
N ILE A 340 -7.03 -4.97 -1.11
CA ILE A 340 -7.15 -6.41 -0.90
C ILE A 340 -5.97 -6.92 -0.09
N GLU A 341 -6.20 -7.87 0.77
CA GLU A 341 -5.14 -8.56 1.50
C GLU A 341 -5.21 -10.05 1.22
N VAL A 342 -4.15 -10.60 0.63
CA VAL A 342 -4.08 -11.99 0.21
C VAL A 342 -2.79 -12.66 0.71
N PRO A 343 -2.78 -13.98 0.89
CA PRO A 343 -1.56 -14.72 1.15
C PRO A 343 -0.51 -14.46 0.07
N MET A 344 0.75 -14.35 0.46
CA MET A 344 1.85 -14.39 -0.50
C MET A 344 1.76 -15.68 -1.33
N GLY A 345 1.99 -15.60 -2.64
CA GLY A 345 1.82 -16.72 -3.56
C GLY A 345 0.45 -16.84 -4.21
N THR A 346 -0.53 -16.01 -3.83
CA THR A 346 -1.76 -15.85 -4.61
C THR A 346 -1.40 -15.39 -6.03
N THR A 347 -2.06 -15.93 -7.05
CA THR A 347 -1.72 -15.61 -8.44
C THR A 347 -2.32 -14.27 -8.89
N LEU A 348 -1.70 -13.63 -9.89
CA LEU A 348 -2.27 -12.43 -10.52
C LEU A 348 -3.67 -12.69 -11.08
N ARG A 349 -3.91 -13.89 -11.63
CA ARG A 349 -5.23 -14.30 -12.13
C ARG A 349 -6.29 -14.30 -11.02
N GLU A 350 -5.98 -14.88 -9.87
CA GLU A 350 -6.90 -14.91 -8.73
C GLU A 350 -7.20 -13.50 -8.21
N VAL A 351 -6.20 -12.62 -8.20
CA VAL A 351 -6.37 -11.22 -7.78
C VAL A 351 -7.22 -10.45 -8.78
N ILE A 352 -6.85 -10.45 -10.07
CA ILE A 352 -7.48 -9.60 -11.08
C ILE A 352 -8.89 -10.09 -11.43
N PHE A 353 -9.04 -11.38 -11.68
CA PHE A 353 -10.33 -11.96 -12.11
C PHE A 353 -11.15 -12.46 -10.92
N GLY A 354 -10.51 -13.13 -9.97
CA GLY A 354 -11.22 -13.74 -8.85
C GLY A 354 -11.71 -12.74 -7.78
N ILE A 355 -10.91 -11.73 -7.44
CA ILE A 355 -11.24 -10.70 -6.44
C ILE A 355 -11.68 -9.42 -7.14
N GLY A 356 -10.90 -8.97 -8.13
CA GLY A 356 -11.16 -7.77 -8.93
C GLY A 356 -12.37 -7.88 -9.85
N GLY A 357 -12.92 -9.10 -10.06
CA GLY A 357 -14.10 -9.33 -10.89
C GLY A 357 -13.86 -9.15 -12.39
N GLY A 358 -12.61 -9.33 -12.84
CA GLY A 358 -12.23 -9.22 -14.25
C GLY A 358 -12.10 -7.77 -14.76
N ILE A 359 -11.92 -7.66 -16.06
CA ILE A 359 -11.68 -6.38 -16.73
C ILE A 359 -13.00 -5.64 -16.96
N LYS A 360 -12.97 -4.34 -16.73
CA LYS A 360 -14.14 -3.46 -16.86
C LYS A 360 -14.67 -3.45 -18.29
N ASP A 361 -15.98 -3.31 -18.43
CA ASP A 361 -16.70 -3.20 -19.71
C ASP A 361 -16.50 -4.41 -20.67
N GLY A 362 -16.11 -5.57 -20.13
CA GLY A 362 -15.90 -6.79 -20.93
C GLY A 362 -14.69 -6.75 -21.87
N LYS A 363 -13.79 -5.77 -21.68
CA LYS A 363 -12.56 -5.64 -22.47
C LYS A 363 -11.55 -6.72 -22.13
N LYS A 364 -10.51 -6.83 -22.97
CA LYS A 364 -9.43 -7.80 -22.77
C LYS A 364 -8.37 -7.26 -21.81
N PHE A 365 -7.88 -8.14 -20.96
CA PHE A 365 -6.69 -7.86 -20.15
C PHE A 365 -5.49 -7.64 -21.07
N LYS A 366 -4.73 -6.59 -20.81
CA LYS A 366 -3.48 -6.31 -21.52
C LYS A 366 -2.27 -6.50 -20.64
N ALA A 367 -2.28 -5.85 -19.48
CA ALA A 367 -1.16 -5.87 -18.57
C ALA A 367 -1.55 -5.42 -17.15
N VAL A 368 -0.65 -5.67 -16.21
CA VAL A 368 -0.71 -5.12 -14.86
C VAL A 368 0.65 -4.57 -14.47
N GLN A 369 0.69 -3.32 -14.03
CA GLN A 369 1.87 -2.75 -13.39
C GLN A 369 1.84 -3.11 -11.91
N THR A 370 2.86 -3.79 -11.41
CA THR A 370 3.05 -4.07 -9.99
C THR A 370 4.23 -3.27 -9.44
N GLY A 371 4.19 -2.90 -8.15
CA GLY A 371 5.26 -2.16 -7.49
C GLY A 371 5.36 -0.68 -7.87
N GLY A 372 4.29 -0.09 -8.46
CA GLY A 372 4.26 1.31 -8.82
C GLY A 372 5.35 1.73 -9.81
N PRO A 373 5.91 2.94 -9.68
CA PRO A 373 6.96 3.46 -10.58
C PRO A 373 8.30 2.71 -10.46
N SER A 374 8.47 1.91 -9.40
CA SER A 374 9.68 1.10 -9.18
C SER A 374 9.57 -0.30 -9.77
N GLY A 375 8.36 -0.74 -10.11
CA GLY A 375 8.10 -2.08 -10.60
C GLY A 375 8.08 -2.20 -12.10
N GLY A 376 7.47 -3.30 -12.59
CA GLY A 376 7.41 -3.61 -14.01
C GLY A 376 6.03 -4.02 -14.46
N CYS A 377 5.85 -4.03 -15.77
CA CYS A 377 4.62 -4.39 -16.44
C CYS A 377 4.59 -5.89 -16.74
N LEU A 378 3.60 -6.59 -16.21
CA LEU A 378 3.38 -8.01 -16.39
C LEU A 378 2.18 -8.26 -17.33
N THR A 379 2.27 -9.28 -18.18
CA THR A 379 1.31 -9.57 -19.25
C THR A 379 0.55 -10.86 -19.00
N GLU A 380 -0.31 -11.26 -19.93
CA GLU A 380 -1.11 -12.49 -19.85
C GLU A 380 -0.30 -13.74 -19.51
N LYS A 381 0.92 -13.88 -20.05
CA LYS A 381 1.83 -15.01 -19.74
C LYS A 381 2.24 -15.11 -18.26
N HIS A 382 2.03 -14.03 -17.48
CA HIS A 382 2.36 -13.98 -16.07
C HIS A 382 1.14 -14.13 -15.14
N LEU A 383 -0.08 -14.28 -15.68
CA LEU A 383 -1.29 -14.32 -14.88
C LEU A 383 -1.28 -15.42 -13.81
N ASP A 384 -0.63 -16.53 -14.08
CA ASP A 384 -0.52 -17.66 -13.14
C ASP A 384 0.77 -17.61 -12.29
N LEU A 385 1.51 -16.50 -12.37
CA LEU A 385 2.68 -16.27 -11.52
C LEU A 385 2.23 -16.05 -10.07
N PRO A 386 2.79 -16.81 -9.10
CA PRO A 386 2.60 -16.53 -7.68
C PRO A 386 3.17 -15.16 -7.30
N ILE A 387 2.37 -14.32 -6.66
CA ILE A 387 2.79 -12.98 -6.25
C ILE A 387 3.61 -13.09 -4.96
N ASP A 388 4.93 -13.01 -5.08
CA ASP A 388 5.87 -12.88 -3.97
C ASP A 388 7.11 -12.07 -4.39
N TYR A 389 8.01 -11.79 -3.44
CA TYR A 389 9.17 -10.95 -3.71
C TYR A 389 10.08 -11.51 -4.79
N ASP A 390 10.36 -12.81 -4.74
CA ASP A 390 11.34 -13.45 -5.60
C ASP A 390 10.79 -13.71 -7.01
N ASN A 391 9.54 -14.17 -7.11
CA ASN A 391 8.88 -14.42 -8.39
C ASN A 391 8.63 -13.13 -9.18
N LEU A 392 8.18 -12.06 -8.53
CA LEU A 392 7.99 -10.77 -9.20
C LEU A 392 9.32 -10.20 -9.70
N LEU A 393 10.39 -10.33 -8.90
CA LEU A 393 11.73 -9.89 -9.31
C LEU A 393 12.23 -10.68 -10.53
N ALA A 394 12.06 -12.00 -10.53
CA ALA A 394 12.43 -12.88 -11.64
C ALA A 394 11.63 -12.57 -12.93
N ALA A 395 10.40 -12.08 -12.80
CA ALA A 395 9.56 -11.65 -13.93
C ALA A 395 9.85 -10.21 -14.42
N GLY A 396 10.89 -9.55 -13.91
CA GLY A 396 11.26 -8.19 -14.29
C GLY A 396 10.41 -7.08 -13.67
N SER A 397 9.71 -7.43 -12.58
CA SER A 397 8.94 -6.48 -11.78
C SER A 397 9.40 -6.47 -10.32
N MET A 398 8.60 -5.96 -9.40
CA MET A 398 8.84 -6.05 -7.97
C MET A 398 7.54 -5.90 -7.18
N MET A 399 7.59 -6.26 -5.88
CA MET A 399 6.47 -6.11 -4.97
C MET A 399 6.13 -4.62 -4.75
N GLY A 400 7.14 -3.79 -4.56
CA GLY A 400 6.97 -2.41 -4.15
C GLY A 400 6.16 -2.31 -2.86
N SER A 401 5.47 -1.20 -2.68
CA SER A 401 4.53 -1.01 -1.57
C SER A 401 3.25 -1.86 -1.70
N GLY A 402 2.94 -2.36 -2.90
CA GLY A 402 1.75 -3.17 -3.19
C GLY A 402 0.77 -2.48 -4.17
N GLY A 403 1.20 -1.43 -4.84
CA GLY A 403 0.42 -0.85 -5.94
C GLY A 403 0.25 -1.84 -7.09
N MET A 404 -0.98 -1.98 -7.58
CA MET A 404 -1.33 -2.89 -8.68
C MET A 404 -2.32 -2.18 -9.61
N ILE A 405 -1.84 -1.75 -10.78
CA ILE A 405 -2.64 -1.00 -11.76
C ILE A 405 -2.87 -1.88 -12.99
N VAL A 406 -4.11 -2.28 -13.19
CA VAL A 406 -4.54 -3.14 -14.28
C VAL A 406 -4.90 -2.31 -15.51
N MET A 407 -4.47 -2.75 -16.68
CA MET A 407 -4.65 -2.11 -17.98
C MET A 407 -5.40 -3.02 -18.93
N ASP A 408 -6.22 -2.41 -19.79
CA ASP A 408 -6.96 -3.08 -20.86
C ASP A 408 -6.35 -2.84 -22.25
N GLU A 409 -6.98 -3.37 -23.29
CA GLU A 409 -6.53 -3.28 -24.67
C GLU A 409 -6.44 -1.85 -25.22
N ASP A 410 -7.11 -0.88 -24.58
CA ASP A 410 -7.10 0.53 -24.98
C ASP A 410 -5.98 1.35 -24.32
N ASP A 411 -5.12 0.73 -23.51
CA ASP A 411 -3.99 1.41 -22.89
C ASP A 411 -2.73 1.34 -23.76
N CYS A 412 -2.09 2.48 -23.95
CA CYS A 412 -0.81 2.59 -24.68
C CYS A 412 0.36 2.34 -23.73
N MET A 413 1.15 1.30 -23.99
CA MET A 413 2.25 0.92 -23.11
C MET A 413 3.41 1.90 -23.14
N VAL A 414 3.62 2.61 -24.25
CA VAL A 414 4.63 3.68 -24.37
C VAL A 414 4.22 4.90 -23.53
N ALA A 415 2.92 5.25 -23.55
CA ALA A 415 2.38 6.34 -22.73
C ALA A 415 2.43 5.98 -21.22
N MET A 416 2.19 4.72 -20.85
CA MET A 416 2.30 4.24 -19.48
C MET A 416 3.74 4.30 -18.97
N ALA A 417 4.72 3.85 -19.75
CA ALA A 417 6.13 3.99 -19.40
C ALA A 417 6.53 5.45 -19.20
N LYS A 418 6.05 6.34 -20.07
CA LYS A 418 6.27 7.78 -19.95
C LYS A 418 5.67 8.34 -18.66
N PHE A 419 4.44 7.96 -18.31
CA PHE A 419 3.75 8.41 -17.09
C PHE A 419 4.53 8.08 -15.81
N TYR A 420 5.00 6.83 -15.67
CA TYR A 420 5.78 6.44 -14.50
C TYR A 420 7.15 7.13 -14.43
N LEU A 421 7.75 7.35 -15.59
CA LEU A 421 9.04 8.04 -15.65
C LEU A 421 8.90 9.54 -15.36
N ASP A 422 7.81 10.17 -15.80
CA ASP A 422 7.46 11.56 -15.50
C ASP A 422 7.38 11.77 -13.97
N PHE A 423 6.60 10.92 -13.30
CA PHE A 423 6.54 10.88 -11.85
C PHE A 423 7.93 10.76 -11.21
N THR A 424 8.78 9.85 -11.70
CA THR A 424 10.11 9.65 -11.13
C THR A 424 11.04 10.85 -11.35
N VAL A 425 10.89 11.55 -12.48
CA VAL A 425 11.64 12.80 -12.76
C VAL A 425 11.26 13.88 -11.75
N GLU A 426 9.97 14.04 -11.47
CA GLU A 426 9.47 15.02 -10.48
C GLU A 426 9.90 14.69 -9.05
N GLU A 427 9.93 13.41 -8.69
CA GLU A 427 10.23 12.93 -7.34
C GLU A 427 11.73 12.69 -7.07
N SER A 428 12.59 12.90 -8.06
CA SER A 428 14.04 12.77 -7.90
C SER A 428 14.60 13.83 -6.95
N CYS A 429 15.38 13.41 -5.93
CA CYS A 429 16.08 14.36 -5.06
C CYS A 429 17.17 15.17 -5.79
N GLY A 430 17.56 14.77 -7.00
CA GLY A 430 18.55 15.46 -7.83
C GLY A 430 20.01 15.28 -7.40
N LYS A 431 20.32 14.41 -6.43
CA LYS A 431 21.68 14.25 -5.90
C LYS A 431 22.62 13.59 -6.92
N CYS A 432 22.27 12.42 -7.45
CA CYS A 432 23.15 11.70 -8.36
C CYS A 432 22.82 11.97 -9.84
N ALA A 433 23.85 12.09 -10.68
CA ALA A 433 23.71 12.41 -12.10
C ALA A 433 22.90 11.35 -12.88
N PRO A 434 23.03 10.02 -12.66
CA PRO A 434 22.24 9.03 -13.38
C PRO A 434 20.74 9.23 -13.20
N CYS A 435 20.26 9.49 -11.98
CA CYS A 435 18.85 9.77 -11.71
C CYS A 435 18.45 11.17 -12.24
N ARG A 436 19.16 12.23 -11.82
CA ARG A 436 18.80 13.63 -12.17
C ARG A 436 18.79 13.90 -13.68
N ILE A 437 19.85 13.49 -14.37
CA ILE A 437 20.03 13.76 -15.79
C ILE A 437 19.47 12.62 -16.64
N GLY A 438 19.77 11.37 -16.26
CA GLY A 438 19.40 10.18 -17.03
C GLY A 438 17.89 10.02 -17.15
N ASN A 439 17.13 10.09 -16.06
CA ASN A 439 15.67 9.97 -16.12
C ASN A 439 15.03 11.08 -16.97
N LYS A 440 15.54 12.30 -16.87
CA LYS A 440 15.07 13.39 -17.73
C LYS A 440 15.32 13.10 -19.21
N ARG A 441 16.48 12.55 -19.57
CA ARG A 441 16.78 12.15 -20.95
C ARG A 441 15.93 10.98 -21.44
N LEU A 442 15.67 9.98 -20.57
CA LEU A 442 14.70 8.93 -20.90
C LEU A 442 13.30 9.49 -21.15
N HIS A 443 12.85 10.40 -20.30
CA HIS A 443 11.54 11.05 -20.46
C HIS A 443 11.46 11.85 -21.77
N GLU A 444 12.48 12.63 -22.10
CA GLU A 444 12.54 13.38 -23.35
C GLU A 444 12.50 12.46 -24.58
N MET A 445 13.15 11.28 -24.53
CA MET A 445 13.06 10.29 -25.60
C MET A 445 11.66 9.70 -25.72
N LEU A 446 11.01 9.35 -24.62
CA LEU A 446 9.61 8.88 -24.63
C LEU A 446 8.65 9.96 -25.12
N GLN A 447 8.88 11.22 -24.74
CA GLN A 447 8.13 12.36 -25.25
C GLN A 447 8.28 12.49 -26.77
N LYS A 448 9.50 12.35 -27.29
CA LYS A 448 9.80 12.36 -28.71
C LYS A 448 9.08 11.23 -29.45
N ILE A 449 9.07 10.02 -28.89
CA ILE A 449 8.38 8.84 -29.45
C ILE A 449 6.87 9.06 -29.48
N THR A 450 6.26 9.47 -28.36
CA THR A 450 4.80 9.67 -28.26
C THR A 450 4.29 10.89 -29.05
N SER A 451 5.18 11.82 -29.43
CA SER A 451 4.86 12.96 -30.29
C SER A 451 5.07 12.68 -31.80
N GLY A 452 5.43 11.45 -32.18
CA GLY A 452 5.61 11.06 -33.57
C GLY A 452 7.00 11.39 -34.17
N ASN A 453 7.89 12.00 -33.39
CA ASN A 453 9.23 12.41 -33.86
C ASN A 453 10.33 11.39 -33.51
N GLY A 454 9.96 10.26 -32.87
CA GLY A 454 10.89 9.19 -32.52
C GLY A 454 11.44 8.44 -33.74
N THR A 455 12.63 7.88 -33.58
CA THR A 455 13.32 7.03 -34.56
C THR A 455 13.67 5.66 -33.96
N ILE A 456 14.07 4.70 -34.79
CA ILE A 456 14.48 3.38 -34.33
C ILE A 456 15.74 3.47 -33.45
N GLU A 457 16.67 4.36 -33.79
CA GLU A 457 17.88 4.62 -33.00
C GLU A 457 17.55 5.17 -31.60
N ASP A 458 16.44 5.90 -31.47
CA ASP A 458 15.98 6.36 -30.15
C ASP A 458 15.57 5.18 -29.25
N LEU A 459 15.03 4.08 -29.79
CA LEU A 459 14.70 2.88 -29.02
C LEU A 459 15.95 2.19 -28.45
N GLU A 460 17.01 2.09 -29.26
CA GLU A 460 18.28 1.52 -28.78
C GLU A 460 18.90 2.40 -27.69
N ARG A 461 18.91 3.72 -27.90
CA ARG A 461 19.41 4.68 -26.92
C ARG A 461 18.60 4.65 -25.62
N LEU A 462 17.26 4.53 -25.73
CA LEU A 462 16.35 4.43 -24.58
C LEU A 462 16.72 3.21 -23.73
N ARG A 463 16.87 2.04 -24.34
CA ARG A 463 17.23 0.79 -23.65
C ARG A 463 18.62 0.88 -22.99
N ASN A 464 19.62 1.37 -23.73
CA ASN A 464 20.98 1.48 -23.23
C ASN A 464 21.07 2.45 -22.04
N LEU A 465 20.46 3.63 -22.15
CA LEU A 465 20.47 4.61 -21.08
C LEU A 465 19.70 4.10 -19.85
N ALA A 466 18.58 3.40 -20.05
CA ALA A 466 17.82 2.77 -18.96
C ALA A 466 18.71 1.77 -18.17
N GLY A 467 19.48 0.93 -18.85
CA GLY A 467 20.46 0.04 -18.21
C GLY A 467 21.52 0.79 -17.40
N VAL A 468 22.13 1.83 -17.97
CA VAL A 468 23.14 2.65 -17.27
C VAL A 468 22.57 3.28 -16.00
N ILE A 469 21.37 3.82 -16.04
CA ILE A 469 20.73 4.44 -14.86
C ILE A 469 20.49 3.38 -13.78
N LYS A 470 19.97 2.21 -14.17
CA LYS A 470 19.69 1.09 -13.26
C LYS A 470 20.95 0.67 -12.50
N ASP A 471 22.08 0.58 -13.19
CA ASP A 471 23.33 0.07 -12.63
C ASP A 471 24.15 1.12 -11.85
N THR A 472 23.91 2.41 -12.08
CA THR A 472 24.78 3.47 -11.55
C THR A 472 24.08 4.47 -10.62
N ALA A 473 22.76 4.44 -10.50
CA ALA A 473 22.04 5.32 -9.59
C ALA A 473 22.31 4.98 -8.12
N LEU A 474 22.31 6.01 -7.26
CA LEU A 474 22.73 5.90 -5.86
C LEU A 474 21.75 5.11 -4.98
N CYS A 475 20.45 5.30 -5.17
CA CYS A 475 19.41 4.71 -4.31
C CYS A 475 18.35 3.98 -5.13
N GLY A 476 17.47 3.24 -4.44
CA GLY A 476 16.41 2.44 -5.04
C GLY A 476 15.52 3.21 -6.01
N LEU A 477 15.19 4.49 -5.72
CA LEU A 477 14.37 5.30 -6.63
C LEU A 477 15.02 5.40 -8.02
N GLY A 478 16.28 5.77 -8.11
CA GLY A 478 16.98 5.88 -9.39
C GLY A 478 17.27 4.52 -10.03
N GLN A 479 17.62 3.50 -9.24
CA GLN A 479 17.91 2.15 -9.73
C GLN A 479 16.68 1.46 -10.33
N THR A 480 15.48 1.77 -9.82
CA THR A 480 14.24 1.13 -10.27
C THR A 480 13.43 1.99 -11.26
N SER A 481 13.72 3.28 -11.36
CA SER A 481 13.02 4.19 -12.28
C SER A 481 12.95 3.73 -13.75
N PRO A 482 13.96 3.02 -14.30
CA PRO A 482 13.89 2.51 -15.66
C PRO A 482 13.05 1.23 -15.84
N ASN A 483 12.65 0.56 -14.74
CA ASN A 483 11.94 -0.72 -14.83
C ASN A 483 10.63 -0.66 -15.65
N PRO A 484 9.76 0.35 -15.50
CA PRO A 484 8.57 0.46 -16.34
C PRO A 484 8.92 0.58 -17.83
N VAL A 485 9.98 1.31 -18.17
CA VAL A 485 10.45 1.46 -19.55
C VAL A 485 10.97 0.13 -20.09
N LEU A 486 11.87 -0.54 -19.36
CA LEU A 486 12.45 -1.80 -19.79
C LEU A 486 11.40 -2.89 -19.93
N SER A 487 10.52 -3.07 -18.93
CA SER A 487 9.49 -4.10 -18.95
C SER A 487 8.44 -3.90 -20.05
N THR A 488 8.07 -2.65 -20.36
CA THR A 488 7.17 -2.37 -21.48
C THR A 488 7.87 -2.55 -22.83
N MET A 489 9.15 -2.21 -22.95
CA MET A 489 9.94 -2.52 -24.15
C MET A 489 10.11 -4.04 -24.36
N ASP A 490 10.27 -4.81 -23.29
CA ASP A 490 10.44 -6.27 -23.39
C ASP A 490 9.15 -7.00 -23.77
N ASN A 491 8.00 -6.50 -23.31
CA ASN A 491 6.71 -7.17 -23.50
C ASN A 491 5.87 -6.58 -24.65
N PHE A 492 6.13 -5.34 -25.09
CA PHE A 492 5.33 -4.59 -26.07
C PHE A 492 6.21 -3.82 -27.06
N TYR A 493 7.32 -4.41 -27.48
CA TYR A 493 8.25 -3.75 -28.40
C TYR A 493 7.60 -3.38 -29.74
N ASP A 494 6.61 -4.14 -30.19
CA ASP A 494 5.80 -3.87 -31.36
C ASP A 494 5.05 -2.52 -31.26
N GLU A 495 4.54 -2.15 -30.09
CA GLU A 495 3.92 -0.84 -29.90
C GLU A 495 4.95 0.30 -30.02
N TYR A 496 6.16 0.11 -29.52
CA TYR A 496 7.24 1.07 -29.72
C TYR A 496 7.60 1.23 -31.20
N LEU A 497 7.68 0.12 -31.94
CA LEU A 497 7.93 0.15 -33.39
C LEU A 497 6.82 0.87 -34.15
N GLU A 498 5.54 0.64 -33.82
CA GLU A 498 4.42 1.38 -34.43
C GLU A 498 4.56 2.90 -34.21
N HIS A 499 4.94 3.32 -33.01
CA HIS A 499 5.11 4.75 -32.73
C HIS A 499 6.25 5.38 -33.50
N VAL A 500 7.37 4.69 -33.70
CA VAL A 500 8.55 5.27 -34.36
C VAL A 500 8.59 5.04 -35.88
N ARG A 501 8.11 3.89 -36.37
CA ARG A 501 8.13 3.49 -37.77
C ARG A 501 6.85 3.90 -38.50
N ASP A 502 5.71 3.44 -37.94
CA ASP A 502 4.40 3.57 -38.61
C ASP A 502 3.69 4.88 -38.24
N LYS A 503 4.23 5.62 -37.25
CA LYS A 503 3.69 6.89 -36.75
C LYS A 503 2.23 6.77 -36.31
N THR A 504 1.88 5.66 -35.70
CA THR A 504 0.53 5.35 -35.22
C THR A 504 0.55 4.91 -33.76
N CYS A 505 -0.58 5.03 -33.08
CA CYS A 505 -0.81 4.53 -31.74
C CYS A 505 -2.09 3.69 -31.76
N ARG A 506 -1.98 2.36 -31.66
CA ARG A 506 -3.14 1.44 -31.72
C ARG A 506 -4.17 1.72 -30.62
N ALA A 507 -3.73 2.16 -29.45
CA ALA A 507 -4.57 2.55 -28.34
C ALA A 507 -5.18 3.96 -28.47
N LYS A 508 -4.80 4.73 -29.50
CA LYS A 508 -5.27 6.10 -29.78
C LYS A 508 -5.08 7.11 -28.64
N GLN A 509 -4.18 6.84 -27.70
CA GLN A 509 -3.89 7.73 -26.56
C GLN A 509 -2.88 8.83 -26.91
N CYS A 510 -1.95 8.56 -27.83
CA CYS A 510 -0.94 9.53 -28.28
C CYS A 510 -1.52 10.47 -29.31
N LYS A 511 -2.01 11.63 -28.85
CA LYS A 511 -2.75 12.60 -29.69
C LYS A 511 -2.02 13.02 -30.96
N SER A 512 -0.69 13.17 -30.93
CA SER A 512 0.13 13.54 -32.06
C SER A 512 0.23 12.45 -33.14
N LEU A 513 -0.19 11.22 -32.83
CA LEU A 513 -0.19 10.08 -33.73
C LEU A 513 -1.61 9.72 -34.22
N LEU A 514 -2.60 10.59 -33.98
CA LEU A 514 -3.96 10.39 -34.45
C LEU A 514 -4.10 10.92 -35.87
N THR A 515 -4.63 10.09 -36.75
CA THR A 515 -5.03 10.51 -38.09
C THR A 515 -6.55 10.74 -38.11
N TYR A 516 -6.95 11.94 -38.46
CA TYR A 516 -8.36 12.27 -38.60
C TYR A 516 -8.75 12.07 -40.08
N THR A 517 -9.76 11.24 -40.31
CA THR A 517 -10.30 11.00 -41.67
C THR A 517 -11.76 11.41 -41.70
N ILE A 518 -12.15 12.05 -42.81
CA ILE A 518 -13.56 12.32 -43.09
C ILE A 518 -14.14 11.09 -43.77
N ASN A 519 -15.19 10.52 -43.16
CA ASN A 519 -15.91 9.42 -43.82
C ASN A 519 -16.76 10.01 -44.97
N PRO A 520 -16.47 9.65 -46.24
CA PRO A 520 -17.19 10.20 -47.41
C PRO A 520 -18.70 9.93 -47.36
N GLU A 521 -19.13 8.84 -46.74
CA GLU A 521 -20.55 8.46 -46.65
C GLU A 521 -21.38 9.40 -45.76
N TYR A 522 -20.72 10.07 -44.80
CA TYR A 522 -21.37 11.02 -43.87
C TYR A 522 -20.95 12.48 -44.14
N CYS A 523 -20.09 12.69 -45.11
CA CYS A 523 -19.64 14.04 -45.46
C CYS A 523 -20.71 14.75 -46.31
N ILE A 524 -21.21 15.85 -45.79
CA ILE A 524 -22.23 16.67 -46.52
C ILE A 524 -21.60 17.89 -47.22
N GLY A 525 -20.29 17.96 -47.29
CA GLY A 525 -19.56 19.08 -47.94
C GLY A 525 -18.95 20.04 -46.95
#